data_6156167906145c004e855d8948275043
#
_entry.id   6156167906145c004e855d8948275043
#
_cell.length_a   1.000
_cell.length_b   1.000
_cell.length_c   1.000
_cell.angle_alpha   90.00
_cell.angle_beta   90.00
_cell.angle_gamma   90.00
#
_symmetry.space_group_name_H-M   'P 1'
#
loop_
_entity.id
_entity.type
_entity.pdbx_description
1 polymer ?
#
loop_
_entity_poly.entity_id
_entity_poly.type
_entity_poly.pdbx_seq_one_letter_code
_entity_poly.pdbx_strand_id
1 'polypeptide(L)'
;MRRQVLDSVSSPHSRRAYAFALDAFFLWCGSESRGAFSKALVQEYRTQLEAQELAPSTINVRLAALRKLASEAAGNGLLAPETAATIAQVKGVKRRGVRAGNWLDEKQARTLLRAPDGKEPKAIRDRAVLGLLLGCALRRAELIDLQAGDIQQRAGRWVIPDLRGKGKRVRTVPVPAWVKQLLDTWLETAGIRSGPLFRAVNKAGLVSPRGLSENAVWFIVRSYAGETGLLAPRDLRRTCARLCREGGGSLEQIQLLLGHESIQTTMDYLGVRQDLEDAVNDRLRLGD
;
A
#
# COMPACT_ATOMS: atom_id res chain seq x y z
N MET A 1 -21.96 4.22 20.66
CA MET A 1 -21.93 4.10 19.17
C MET A 1 -20.53 4.18 18.57
N ARG A 2 -19.74 5.28 18.71
CA ARG A 2 -18.39 5.37 18.12
C ARG A 2 -17.51 4.16 18.48
N ARG A 3 -17.43 3.77 19.74
CA ARG A 3 -16.65 2.61 20.20
C ARG A 3 -17.10 1.31 19.53
N GLN A 4 -18.38 1.04 19.44
CA GLN A 4 -18.94 -0.15 18.81
C GLN A 4 -18.55 -0.25 17.34
N VAL A 5 -18.62 0.87 16.59
CA VAL A 5 -18.12 0.92 15.20
C VAL A 5 -16.64 0.58 15.12
N LEU A 6 -15.81 1.13 16.02
CA LEU A 6 -14.37 0.87 16.01
C LEU A 6 -14.04 -0.57 16.39
N ASP A 7 -14.81 -1.17 17.32
CA ASP A 7 -14.62 -2.55 17.76
C ASP A 7 -15.04 -3.56 16.67
N SER A 8 -16.01 -3.21 15.81
CA SER A 8 -16.40 -4.03 14.66
C SER A 8 -15.42 -4.00 13.47
N VAL A 9 -14.38 -3.15 13.54
CA VAL A 9 -13.35 -3.03 12.48
C VAL A 9 -12.09 -3.77 12.89
N SER A 10 -11.75 -4.84 12.17
CA SER A 10 -10.60 -5.71 12.49
C SER A 10 -9.23 -5.06 12.21
N SER A 11 -9.13 -4.21 11.18
CA SER A 11 -7.87 -3.59 10.78
C SER A 11 -7.54 -2.38 11.64
N PRO A 12 -6.37 -2.32 12.33
CA PRO A 12 -5.95 -1.14 13.10
C PRO A 12 -5.88 0.13 12.27
N HIS A 13 -5.48 0.02 11.00
CA HIS A 13 -5.40 1.14 10.07
C HIS A 13 -6.81 1.68 9.72
N SER A 14 -7.75 0.79 9.39
CA SER A 14 -9.15 1.16 9.13
C SER A 14 -9.80 1.73 10.39
N ARG A 15 -9.50 1.17 11.57
CA ARG A 15 -10.00 1.68 12.85
C ARG A 15 -9.56 3.13 13.08
N ARG A 16 -8.29 3.48 12.86
CA ARG A 16 -7.82 4.87 12.95
C ARG A 16 -8.50 5.79 11.93
N ALA A 17 -8.65 5.35 10.69
CA ALA A 17 -9.31 6.14 9.65
C ALA A 17 -10.79 6.39 9.97
N TYR A 18 -11.50 5.38 10.49
CA TYR A 18 -12.89 5.51 10.90
C TYR A 18 -13.05 6.36 12.16
N ALA A 19 -12.14 6.24 13.13
CA ALA A 19 -12.14 7.12 14.29
C ALA A 19 -12.08 8.59 13.88
N PHE A 20 -11.10 8.94 13.05
CA PHE A 20 -10.96 10.30 12.54
C PHE A 20 -12.19 10.75 11.73
N ALA A 21 -12.75 9.87 10.89
CA ALA A 21 -13.92 10.19 10.07
C ALA A 21 -15.16 10.46 10.92
N LEU A 22 -15.39 9.66 11.98
CA LEU A 22 -16.52 9.83 12.89
C LEU A 22 -16.35 11.08 13.76
N ASP A 23 -15.14 11.33 14.29
CA ASP A 23 -14.86 12.53 15.08
C ASP A 23 -15.09 13.81 14.26
N ALA A 24 -14.64 13.82 13.00
CA ALA A 24 -14.87 14.94 12.09
C ALA A 24 -16.36 15.14 11.78
N PHE A 25 -17.12 14.05 11.62
CA PHE A 25 -18.56 14.13 11.39
C PHE A 25 -19.32 14.64 12.63
N PHE A 26 -19.03 14.13 13.81
CA PHE A 26 -19.67 14.58 15.05
C PHE A 26 -19.36 16.04 15.35
N LEU A 27 -18.12 16.48 15.11
CA LEU A 27 -17.75 17.89 15.24
C LEU A 27 -18.57 18.76 14.30
N TRP A 28 -18.71 18.34 13.04
CA TRP A 28 -19.52 19.07 12.05
C TRP A 28 -21.01 19.09 12.40
N CYS A 29 -21.57 18.02 12.96
CA CYS A 29 -22.94 18.00 13.45
C CYS A 29 -23.14 18.94 14.66
N GLY A 30 -22.15 19.06 15.54
CA GLY A 30 -22.23 19.89 16.74
C GLY A 30 -22.02 21.37 16.50
N SER A 31 -21.44 21.80 15.36
CA SER A 31 -21.20 23.21 15.04
C SER A 31 -22.49 23.99 14.71
N GLU A 32 -23.53 23.30 14.27
CA GLU A 32 -24.86 23.82 13.99
C GLU A 32 -25.90 22.79 14.47
N SER A 33 -27.06 23.26 14.89
CA SER A 33 -28.17 22.36 15.30
C SER A 33 -28.73 21.64 14.08
N ARG A 34 -28.04 20.56 13.65
CA ARG A 34 -28.42 19.75 12.48
C ARG A 34 -29.36 18.63 12.91
N GLY A 35 -30.32 18.31 12.05
CA GLY A 35 -31.36 17.34 12.33
C GLY A 35 -30.88 15.92 12.63
N ALA A 36 -31.81 14.99 12.73
CA ALA A 36 -31.53 13.58 13.03
C ALA A 36 -30.61 12.93 11.98
N PHE A 37 -29.86 11.89 12.41
CA PHE A 37 -28.99 11.11 11.55
C PHE A 37 -29.80 10.40 10.46
N SER A 38 -29.73 10.90 9.25
CA SER A 38 -30.57 10.51 8.10
C SER A 38 -29.77 10.52 6.81
N LYS A 39 -30.36 9.99 5.74
CA LYS A 39 -29.79 10.05 4.38
C LYS A 39 -29.50 11.50 3.95
N ALA A 40 -30.42 12.42 4.24
CA ALA A 40 -30.29 13.83 3.88
C ALA A 40 -29.07 14.45 4.56
N LEU A 41 -28.91 14.23 5.88
CA LEU A 41 -27.74 14.72 6.63
C LEU A 41 -26.41 14.17 6.10
N VAL A 42 -26.37 12.87 5.72
CA VAL A 42 -25.15 12.25 5.15
C VAL A 42 -24.86 12.79 3.75
N GLN A 43 -25.90 13.12 2.96
CA GLN A 43 -25.72 13.78 1.66
C GLN A 43 -25.21 15.21 1.81
N GLU A 44 -25.75 15.97 2.76
CA GLU A 44 -25.28 17.31 3.08
C GLU A 44 -23.82 17.30 3.50
N TYR A 45 -23.43 16.39 4.42
CA TYR A 45 -22.04 16.21 4.81
C TYR A 45 -21.14 15.85 3.62
N ARG A 46 -21.60 14.97 2.71
CA ARG A 46 -20.87 14.65 1.49
C ARG A 46 -20.63 15.90 0.64
N THR A 47 -21.66 16.73 0.41
CA THR A 47 -21.55 17.98 -0.35
C THR A 47 -20.55 18.93 0.30
N GLN A 48 -20.58 19.05 1.62
CA GLN A 48 -19.60 19.82 2.40
C GLN A 48 -18.16 19.32 2.21
N LEU A 49 -17.95 17.99 2.19
CA LEU A 49 -16.64 17.39 1.94
C LEU A 49 -16.16 17.62 0.50
N GLU A 50 -17.07 17.64 -0.48
CA GLU A 50 -16.76 17.97 -1.87
C GLU A 50 -16.39 19.46 -2.01
N ALA A 51 -17.11 20.38 -1.32
CA ALA A 51 -16.79 21.79 -1.28
C ALA A 51 -15.43 22.10 -0.63
N GLN A 52 -14.96 21.24 0.27
CA GLN A 52 -13.60 21.31 0.85
C GLN A 52 -12.52 20.74 -0.09
N GLU A 53 -12.86 20.38 -1.32
CA GLU A 53 -11.95 19.81 -2.33
C GLU A 53 -11.17 18.58 -1.85
N LEU A 54 -11.74 17.81 -0.90
CA LEU A 54 -11.10 16.60 -0.41
C LEU A 54 -11.01 15.53 -1.52
N ALA A 55 -9.91 14.77 -1.48
CA ALA A 55 -9.73 13.68 -2.44
C ALA A 55 -10.90 12.68 -2.38
N PRO A 56 -11.42 12.19 -3.53
CA PRO A 56 -12.52 11.22 -3.59
C PRO A 56 -12.34 10.01 -2.68
N SER A 57 -11.08 9.52 -2.52
CA SER A 57 -10.78 8.43 -1.61
C SER A 57 -11.00 8.80 -0.14
N THR A 58 -10.71 10.03 0.25
CA THR A 58 -10.92 10.52 1.62
C THR A 58 -12.42 10.63 1.90
N ILE A 59 -13.19 11.21 0.97
CA ILE A 59 -14.65 11.33 1.08
C ILE A 59 -15.26 9.93 1.20
N ASN A 60 -14.86 9.00 0.34
CA ASN A 60 -15.40 7.64 0.35
C ASN A 60 -15.08 6.87 1.64
N VAL A 61 -13.91 7.07 2.25
CA VAL A 61 -13.59 6.49 3.56
C VAL A 61 -14.48 7.08 4.66
N ARG A 62 -14.71 8.40 4.64
CA ARG A 62 -15.62 9.05 5.60
C ARG A 62 -17.06 8.54 5.44
N LEU A 63 -17.56 8.43 4.20
CA LEU A 63 -18.89 7.86 3.94
C LEU A 63 -18.98 6.38 4.34
N ALA A 64 -17.92 5.59 4.17
CA ALA A 64 -17.90 4.20 4.63
C ALA A 64 -17.99 4.09 6.15
N ALA A 65 -17.34 4.99 6.90
CA ALA A 65 -17.46 5.06 8.34
C ALA A 65 -18.89 5.41 8.79
N LEU A 66 -19.57 6.34 8.10
CA LEU A 66 -20.97 6.71 8.41
C LEU A 66 -21.95 5.58 8.08
N ARG A 67 -21.76 4.85 6.97
CA ARG A 67 -22.58 3.67 6.65
C ARG A 67 -22.40 2.60 7.72
N LYS A 68 -21.17 2.39 8.20
CA LYS A 68 -20.91 1.46 9.29
C LYS A 68 -21.57 1.93 10.60
N LEU A 69 -21.53 3.24 10.89
CA LEU A 69 -22.23 3.83 12.03
C LEU A 69 -23.74 3.57 11.96
N ALA A 70 -24.36 3.77 10.79
CA ALA A 70 -25.78 3.53 10.58
C ALA A 70 -26.13 2.05 10.78
N SER A 71 -25.32 1.13 10.24
CA SER A 71 -25.50 -0.31 10.42
C SER A 71 -25.40 -0.74 11.89
N GLU A 72 -24.39 -0.26 12.62
CA GLU A 72 -24.25 -0.56 14.04
C GLU A 72 -25.36 0.06 14.89
N ALA A 73 -25.83 1.28 14.53
CA ALA A 73 -26.94 1.92 15.21
C ALA A 73 -28.26 1.16 15.02
N ALA A 74 -28.51 0.65 13.82
CA ALA A 74 -29.69 -0.17 13.54
C ALA A 74 -29.63 -1.52 14.27
N GLY A 75 -28.47 -2.20 14.23
CA GLY A 75 -28.26 -3.47 14.96
C GLY A 75 -28.43 -3.37 16.49
N ASN A 76 -28.23 -2.16 17.04
CA ASN A 76 -28.41 -1.89 18.48
C ASN A 76 -29.76 -1.20 18.81
N GLY A 77 -30.72 -1.12 17.87
CA GLY A 77 -32.03 -0.52 18.06
C GLY A 77 -32.05 0.99 18.25
N LEU A 78 -30.95 1.69 17.92
CA LEU A 78 -30.81 3.16 18.06
C LEU A 78 -31.17 3.92 16.77
N LEU A 79 -31.38 3.21 15.68
CA LEU A 79 -31.77 3.74 14.39
C LEU A 79 -32.72 2.75 13.70
N ALA A 80 -33.74 3.26 13.03
CA ALA A 80 -34.63 2.40 12.25
C ALA A 80 -33.85 1.69 11.12
N PRO A 81 -34.05 0.38 10.90
CA PRO A 81 -33.35 -0.37 9.83
C PRO A 81 -33.51 0.26 8.45
N GLU A 82 -34.67 0.81 8.14
CA GLU A 82 -35.00 1.48 6.89
C GLU A 82 -34.15 2.74 6.70
N THR A 83 -33.93 3.50 7.79
CA THR A 83 -33.05 4.68 7.78
C THR A 83 -31.59 4.27 7.51
N ALA A 84 -31.11 3.22 8.16
CA ALA A 84 -29.77 2.68 7.90
C ALA A 84 -29.61 2.22 6.45
N ALA A 85 -30.60 1.54 5.90
CA ALA A 85 -30.62 1.10 4.51
C ALA A 85 -30.56 2.29 3.53
N THR A 86 -31.30 3.38 3.80
CA THR A 86 -31.26 4.58 2.95
C THR A 86 -29.91 5.31 3.05
N ILE A 87 -29.29 5.38 4.23
CA ILE A 87 -27.94 5.92 4.42
C ILE A 87 -26.91 5.08 3.64
N ALA A 88 -27.03 3.76 3.62
CA ALA A 88 -26.15 2.87 2.86
C ALA A 88 -26.18 3.16 1.35
N GLN A 89 -27.31 3.65 0.82
CA GLN A 89 -27.48 4.01 -0.59
C GLN A 89 -26.80 5.34 -1.00
N VAL A 90 -26.33 6.16 -0.06
CA VAL A 90 -25.63 7.40 -0.41
C VAL A 90 -24.41 7.05 -1.26
N LYS A 91 -24.38 7.48 -2.53
CA LYS A 91 -23.31 7.15 -3.47
C LYS A 91 -21.99 7.82 -3.07
N GLY A 92 -20.90 7.10 -3.21
CA GLY A 92 -19.56 7.67 -3.10
C GLY A 92 -19.22 8.61 -4.25
N VAL A 93 -18.09 9.32 -4.12
CA VAL A 93 -17.56 10.19 -5.16
C VAL A 93 -16.73 9.36 -6.13
N LYS A 94 -17.03 9.46 -7.42
CA LYS A 94 -16.25 8.78 -8.47
C LYS A 94 -14.88 9.46 -8.63
N ARG A 95 -13.84 8.67 -8.75
CA ARG A 95 -12.56 9.16 -9.24
C ARG A 95 -12.71 9.56 -10.71
N ARG A 96 -12.40 10.81 -11.04
CA ARG A 96 -12.25 11.25 -12.43
C ARG A 96 -10.77 11.25 -12.76
N GLY A 97 -10.39 10.57 -13.85
CA GLY A 97 -9.02 10.46 -14.33
C GLY A 97 -8.20 9.35 -13.66
N VAL A 98 -7.23 8.85 -14.39
CA VAL A 98 -6.20 7.94 -13.88
C VAL A 98 -5.04 8.83 -13.44
N ARG A 99 -4.70 8.83 -12.14
CA ARG A 99 -3.43 9.42 -11.74
C ARG A 99 -2.33 8.64 -12.44
N ALA A 100 -1.60 9.30 -13.33
CA ALA A 100 -0.29 8.83 -13.72
C ALA A 100 0.50 8.63 -12.42
N GLY A 101 0.85 7.37 -12.10
CA GLY A 101 1.61 7.09 -10.88
C GLY A 101 3.03 7.58 -11.06
N ASN A 102 3.69 7.95 -9.98
CA ASN A 102 5.12 8.20 -9.96
C ASN A 102 5.82 6.84 -9.98
N TRP A 103 6.04 6.26 -11.14
CA TRP A 103 6.92 5.10 -11.30
C TRP A 103 8.22 5.55 -11.94
N LEU A 104 9.26 4.80 -11.70
CA LEU A 104 10.58 5.02 -12.28
C LEU A 104 10.77 4.15 -13.51
N ASP A 105 11.47 4.66 -14.50
CA ASP A 105 12.08 3.82 -15.53
C ASP A 105 13.29 3.04 -14.96
N GLU A 106 13.86 2.15 -15.75
CA GLU A 106 14.97 1.31 -15.31
C GLU A 106 16.20 2.13 -14.89
N LYS A 107 16.55 3.19 -15.63
CA LYS A 107 17.69 4.07 -15.34
C LYS A 107 17.47 4.81 -14.00
N GLN A 108 16.30 5.37 -13.81
CA GLN A 108 15.92 6.05 -12.58
C GLN A 108 15.90 5.08 -11.39
N ALA A 109 15.37 3.87 -11.56
CA ALA A 109 15.36 2.84 -10.51
C ALA A 109 16.79 2.42 -10.11
N ARG A 110 17.70 2.26 -11.09
CA ARG A 110 19.13 1.99 -10.84
C ARG A 110 19.80 3.15 -10.11
N THR A 111 19.52 4.40 -10.50
CA THR A 111 20.04 5.60 -9.83
C THR A 111 19.58 5.64 -8.37
N LEU A 112 18.28 5.44 -8.12
CA LEU A 112 17.72 5.40 -6.77
C LEU A 112 18.37 4.29 -5.92
N LEU A 113 18.56 3.10 -6.48
CA LEU A 113 19.18 1.97 -5.76
C LEU A 113 20.64 2.26 -5.37
N ARG A 114 21.36 3.06 -6.15
CA ARG A 114 22.73 3.47 -5.89
C ARG A 114 22.86 4.71 -5.01
N ALA A 115 21.77 5.48 -4.86
CA ALA A 115 21.78 6.75 -4.11
C ALA A 115 22.22 6.63 -2.64
N PRO A 116 21.90 5.55 -1.88
CA PRO A 116 22.56 5.31 -0.60
C PRO A 116 24.03 4.96 -0.83
N ASP A 117 24.91 5.95 -0.77
CA ASP A 117 26.36 5.80 -0.93
C ASP A 117 27.07 5.63 0.43
N GLY A 118 28.24 4.98 0.41
CA GLY A 118 29.04 4.73 1.60
C GLY A 118 28.95 3.32 2.13
N LYS A 119 29.80 3.07 3.17
CA LYS A 119 29.95 1.78 3.85
C LYS A 119 29.34 1.79 5.25
N GLU A 120 28.74 2.90 5.65
CA GLU A 120 28.12 3.03 6.98
C GLU A 120 26.87 2.14 7.06
N PRO A 121 26.55 1.59 8.23
CA PRO A 121 25.40 0.73 8.45
C PRO A 121 24.07 1.33 7.92
N LYS A 122 23.92 2.67 8.02
CA LYS A 122 22.73 3.37 7.53
C LYS A 122 22.61 3.27 6.01
N ALA A 123 23.67 3.52 5.25
CA ALA A 123 23.65 3.47 3.78
C ALA A 123 23.40 2.03 3.27
N ILE A 124 24.08 1.05 3.89
CA ILE A 124 23.91 -0.37 3.55
C ILE A 124 22.47 -0.83 3.83
N ARG A 125 21.90 -0.46 4.99
CA ARG A 125 20.50 -0.74 5.31
C ARG A 125 19.55 -0.12 4.31
N ASP A 126 19.73 1.15 4.00
CA ASP A 126 18.83 1.90 3.13
C ASP A 126 18.85 1.33 1.71
N ARG A 127 20.02 0.93 1.22
CA ARG A 127 20.16 0.23 -0.07
C ARG A 127 19.43 -1.11 -0.08
N ALA A 128 19.53 -1.89 1.00
CA ALA A 128 18.80 -3.16 1.10
C ALA A 128 17.27 -2.96 1.19
N VAL A 129 16.79 -1.92 1.89
CA VAL A 129 15.38 -1.53 1.93
C VAL A 129 14.87 -1.17 0.53
N LEU A 130 15.60 -0.32 -0.20
CA LEU A 130 15.26 0.04 -1.59
C LEU A 130 15.28 -1.17 -2.51
N GLY A 131 16.27 -2.07 -2.33
CA GLY A 131 16.39 -3.32 -3.07
C GLY A 131 15.16 -4.22 -2.91
N LEU A 132 14.67 -4.43 -1.70
CA LEU A 132 13.46 -5.22 -1.47
C LEU A 132 12.19 -4.56 -2.04
N LEU A 133 12.06 -3.25 -1.91
CA LEU A 133 10.91 -2.54 -2.49
C LEU A 133 10.87 -2.63 -4.01
N LEU A 134 12.04 -2.47 -4.67
CA LEU A 134 12.17 -2.51 -6.12
C LEU A 134 12.21 -3.93 -6.69
N GLY A 135 12.82 -4.89 -5.99
CA GLY A 135 13.01 -6.25 -6.52
C GLY A 135 11.93 -7.24 -6.10
N CYS A 136 11.25 -7.00 -4.97
CA CYS A 136 10.26 -7.93 -4.42
C CYS A 136 8.85 -7.33 -4.32
N ALA A 137 8.65 -6.10 -4.74
CA ALA A 137 7.36 -5.41 -4.74
C ALA A 137 6.62 -5.45 -3.39
N LEU A 138 7.34 -5.40 -2.27
CA LEU A 138 6.73 -5.48 -0.94
C LEU A 138 5.91 -4.23 -0.61
N ARG A 139 4.85 -4.41 0.18
CA ARG A 139 4.19 -3.29 0.85
C ARG A 139 5.06 -2.84 2.03
N ARG A 140 4.99 -1.56 2.37
CA ARG A 140 5.73 -0.96 3.48
C ARG A 140 5.54 -1.73 4.80
N ALA A 141 4.31 -2.10 5.12
CA ALA A 141 4.00 -2.90 6.31
C ALA A 141 4.63 -4.31 6.23
N GLU A 142 4.55 -4.97 5.07
CA GLU A 142 5.17 -6.28 4.86
C GLU A 142 6.69 -6.23 5.09
N LEU A 143 7.35 -5.17 4.62
CA LEU A 143 8.80 -5.01 4.76
C LEU A 143 9.23 -4.86 6.22
N ILE A 144 8.51 -4.09 7.03
CA ILE A 144 8.87 -3.88 8.44
C ILE A 144 8.60 -5.09 9.33
N ASP A 145 7.66 -5.93 8.92
CA ASP A 145 7.30 -7.15 9.66
C ASP A 145 8.28 -8.31 9.41
N LEU A 146 9.16 -8.21 8.37
CA LEU A 146 10.13 -9.26 8.04
C LEU A 146 11.12 -9.52 9.17
N GLN A 147 11.34 -10.81 9.43
CA GLN A 147 12.37 -11.31 10.33
C GLN A 147 13.56 -11.82 9.51
N ALA A 148 14.73 -11.88 10.13
CA ALA A 148 15.95 -12.37 9.47
C ALA A 148 15.80 -13.81 8.91
N GLY A 149 15.00 -14.66 9.58
CA GLY A 149 14.75 -16.04 9.14
C GLY A 149 13.69 -16.19 8.07
N ASP A 150 13.02 -15.11 7.63
CA ASP A 150 11.97 -15.19 6.61
C ASP A 150 12.53 -15.33 5.19
N ILE A 151 13.83 -15.08 4.99
CA ILE A 151 14.50 -15.26 3.70
C ILE A 151 15.02 -16.69 3.64
N GLN A 152 14.33 -17.56 2.91
CA GLN A 152 14.59 -18.99 2.84
C GLN A 152 14.95 -19.44 1.43
N GLN A 153 15.68 -20.55 1.32
CA GLN A 153 15.93 -21.21 0.05
C GLN A 153 14.89 -22.29 -0.20
N ARG A 154 14.20 -22.23 -1.35
CA ARG A 154 13.26 -23.25 -1.77
C ARG A 154 13.44 -23.53 -3.27
N ALA A 155 13.51 -24.80 -3.64
CA ALA A 155 13.73 -25.22 -5.02
C ALA A 155 14.89 -24.48 -5.71
N GLY A 156 16.00 -24.31 -5.01
CA GLY A 156 17.20 -23.61 -5.55
C GLY A 156 17.09 -22.10 -5.64
N ARG A 157 15.98 -21.49 -5.19
CA ARG A 157 15.78 -20.03 -5.22
C ARG A 157 15.57 -19.44 -3.82
N TRP A 158 16.03 -18.22 -3.64
CA TRP A 158 15.71 -17.43 -2.46
C TRP A 158 14.28 -16.91 -2.56
N VAL A 159 13.52 -17.06 -1.48
CA VAL A 159 12.11 -16.65 -1.41
C VAL A 159 11.79 -16.09 -0.01
N ILE A 160 10.74 -15.30 0.06
CA ILE A 160 10.00 -14.99 1.29
C ILE A 160 8.74 -15.85 1.23
N PRO A 161 8.69 -17.00 1.93
CA PRO A 161 7.50 -17.84 1.96
C PRO A 161 6.44 -17.19 2.85
N ASP A 162 5.19 -17.56 2.62
CA ASP A 162 4.06 -17.27 3.51
C ASP A 162 3.92 -15.79 3.93
N LEU A 163 4.36 -14.87 3.06
CA LEU A 163 4.24 -13.44 3.31
C LEU A 163 2.77 -13.03 3.44
N ARG A 164 2.40 -12.57 4.62
CA ARG A 164 1.03 -12.17 4.94
C ARG A 164 0.74 -10.74 4.46
N GLY A 165 -0.16 -10.62 3.50
CA GLY A 165 -0.62 -9.34 2.97
C GLY A 165 -1.93 -8.86 3.60
N LYS A 166 -2.47 -7.77 3.02
CA LYS A 166 -3.78 -7.22 3.39
C LYS A 166 -4.87 -8.31 3.25
N GLY A 167 -5.74 -8.42 4.24
CA GLY A 167 -6.81 -9.43 4.25
C GLY A 167 -6.33 -10.84 4.63
N LYS A 168 -5.17 -10.97 5.31
CA LYS A 168 -4.55 -12.24 5.75
C LYS A 168 -4.17 -13.18 4.58
N ARG A 169 -4.08 -12.66 3.36
CA ARG A 169 -3.63 -13.45 2.21
C ARG A 169 -2.16 -13.76 2.33
N VAL A 170 -1.84 -14.99 2.01
CA VAL A 170 -0.49 -15.51 2.03
C VAL A 170 0.02 -15.66 0.59
N ARG A 171 1.26 -15.25 0.34
CA ARG A 171 1.95 -15.48 -0.92
C ARG A 171 3.44 -15.73 -0.71
N THR A 172 4.05 -16.44 -1.62
CA THR A 172 5.50 -16.59 -1.70
C THR A 172 6.06 -15.55 -2.66
N VAL A 173 7.08 -14.81 -2.23
CA VAL A 173 7.73 -13.78 -3.04
C VAL A 173 9.15 -14.23 -3.38
N PRO A 174 9.50 -14.42 -4.67
CA PRO A 174 10.87 -14.68 -5.09
C PRO A 174 11.78 -13.49 -4.75
N VAL A 175 12.98 -13.79 -4.26
CA VAL A 175 14.03 -12.79 -3.97
C VAL A 175 15.11 -12.91 -5.04
N PRO A 176 15.29 -11.91 -5.91
CA PRO A 176 16.37 -11.90 -6.90
C PRO A 176 17.75 -11.98 -6.24
N ALA A 177 18.73 -12.60 -6.91
CA ALA A 177 20.07 -12.78 -6.37
C ALA A 177 20.72 -11.46 -5.93
N TRP A 178 20.56 -10.39 -6.73
CA TRP A 178 21.10 -9.06 -6.39
C TRP A 178 20.45 -8.46 -5.12
N VAL A 179 19.16 -8.72 -4.88
CA VAL A 179 18.49 -8.30 -3.62
C VAL A 179 19.04 -9.11 -2.45
N LYS A 180 19.22 -10.42 -2.64
CA LYS A 180 19.79 -11.29 -1.60
C LYS A 180 21.19 -10.83 -1.18
N GLN A 181 22.04 -10.45 -2.13
CA GLN A 181 23.37 -9.90 -1.83
C GLN A 181 23.30 -8.62 -0.97
N LEU A 182 22.38 -7.72 -1.28
CA LEU A 182 22.17 -6.50 -0.47
C LEU A 182 21.71 -6.85 0.95
N LEU A 183 20.85 -7.84 1.09
CA LEU A 183 20.38 -8.31 2.40
C LEU A 183 21.50 -8.97 3.21
N ASP A 184 22.33 -9.81 2.56
CA ASP A 184 23.47 -10.45 3.23
C ASP A 184 24.47 -9.42 3.74
N THR A 185 24.83 -8.45 2.91
CA THR A 185 25.71 -7.33 3.30
C THR A 185 25.11 -6.57 4.48
N TRP A 186 23.81 -6.32 4.49
CA TRP A 186 23.15 -5.66 5.62
C TRP A 186 23.16 -6.51 6.89
N LEU A 187 22.78 -7.79 6.80
CA LEU A 187 22.75 -8.71 7.96
C LEU A 187 24.12 -8.86 8.59
N GLU A 188 25.17 -8.99 7.77
CA GLU A 188 26.55 -9.08 8.21
C GLU A 188 27.01 -7.79 8.90
N THR A 189 26.83 -6.64 8.22
CA THR A 189 27.22 -5.32 8.76
C THR A 189 26.52 -5.01 10.09
N ALA A 190 25.25 -5.39 10.21
CA ALA A 190 24.43 -5.13 11.39
C ALA A 190 24.56 -6.21 12.49
N GLY A 191 25.26 -7.30 12.23
CA GLY A 191 25.37 -8.45 13.15
C GLY A 191 24.02 -9.11 13.45
N ILE A 192 23.08 -9.09 12.50
CA ILE A 192 21.72 -9.60 12.72
C ILE A 192 21.66 -11.09 12.38
N ARG A 193 21.38 -11.91 13.40
CA ARG A 193 21.16 -13.36 13.23
C ARG A 193 19.70 -13.78 13.43
N SER A 194 18.92 -12.95 14.16
CA SER A 194 17.50 -13.24 14.45
C SER A 194 16.74 -11.95 14.75
N GLY A 195 15.42 -12.02 14.79
CA GLY A 195 14.54 -10.89 15.07
C GLY A 195 14.32 -10.01 13.83
N PRO A 196 13.91 -8.74 13.98
CA PRO A 196 13.57 -7.87 12.86
C PRO A 196 14.69 -7.75 11.84
N LEU A 197 14.35 -7.98 10.56
CA LEU A 197 15.31 -7.91 9.44
C LEU A 197 15.90 -6.52 9.30
N PHE A 198 15.08 -5.48 9.37
CA PHE A 198 15.52 -4.10 9.30
C PHE A 198 15.39 -3.39 10.64
N ARG A 199 16.48 -2.77 11.07
CA ARG A 199 16.58 -2.11 12.36
C ARG A 199 16.92 -0.62 12.19
N ALA A 200 16.57 0.17 13.19
CA ALA A 200 16.96 1.57 13.25
C ALA A 200 18.48 1.70 13.44
N VAL A 201 19.07 2.69 12.78
CA VAL A 201 20.48 3.07 12.96
C VAL A 201 20.49 4.51 13.45
N ASN A 202 21.19 4.78 14.54
CA ASN A 202 21.30 6.12 15.11
C ASN A 202 22.36 6.96 14.37
N LYS A 203 22.54 8.23 14.78
CA LYS A 203 23.51 9.14 14.17
C LYS A 203 24.98 8.70 14.35
N ALA A 204 25.25 7.92 15.38
CA ALA A 204 26.59 7.35 15.63
C ALA A 204 26.84 6.03 14.86
N GLY A 205 25.92 5.61 13.97
CA GLY A 205 26.05 4.38 13.19
C GLY A 205 25.67 3.10 13.96
N LEU A 206 25.20 3.21 15.20
CA LEU A 206 24.85 2.05 16.02
C LEU A 206 23.48 1.49 15.61
N VAL A 207 23.43 0.18 15.43
CA VAL A 207 22.20 -0.56 15.06
C VAL A 207 21.39 -0.85 16.32
N SER A 208 20.14 -0.39 16.35
CA SER A 208 19.19 -0.64 17.43
C SER A 208 18.65 -2.07 17.38
N PRO A 209 18.28 -2.71 18.50
CA PRO A 209 17.53 -3.97 18.47
C PRO A 209 16.09 -3.82 17.95
N ARG A 210 15.57 -2.59 17.90
CA ARG A 210 14.19 -2.31 17.44
C ARG A 210 14.10 -2.30 15.92
N GLY A 211 13.02 -2.91 15.40
CA GLY A 211 12.68 -2.86 13.98
C GLY A 211 12.37 -1.45 13.49
N LEU A 212 12.44 -1.27 12.18
CA LEU A 212 12.02 -0.02 11.52
C LEU A 212 10.52 0.19 11.65
N SER A 213 10.11 1.45 11.77
CA SER A 213 8.71 1.85 11.63
C SER A 213 8.33 2.07 10.17
N GLU A 214 7.03 2.02 9.86
CA GLU A 214 6.52 2.37 8.54
C GLU A 214 6.92 3.78 8.10
N ASN A 215 6.97 4.73 9.03
CA ASN A 215 7.41 6.10 8.74
C ASN A 215 8.89 6.16 8.39
N ALA A 216 9.74 5.37 9.06
CA ALA A 216 11.16 5.30 8.72
C ALA A 216 11.37 4.84 7.27
N VAL A 217 10.64 3.80 6.82
CA VAL A 217 10.71 3.34 5.42
C VAL A 217 10.26 4.43 4.46
N TRP A 218 9.21 5.20 4.80
CA TRP A 218 8.76 6.31 3.98
C TRP A 218 9.84 7.41 3.88
N PHE A 219 10.48 7.76 5.01
CA PHE A 219 11.59 8.73 5.03
C PHE A 219 12.79 8.26 4.23
N ILE A 220 13.16 6.97 4.30
CA ILE A 220 14.24 6.39 3.48
C ILE A 220 13.96 6.62 2.00
N VAL A 221 12.80 6.22 1.51
CA VAL A 221 12.46 6.40 0.07
C VAL A 221 12.49 7.89 -0.31
N ARG A 222 11.96 8.76 0.54
CA ARG A 222 11.92 10.21 0.27
C ARG A 222 13.31 10.86 0.27
N SER A 223 14.21 10.45 1.15
CA SER A 223 15.54 11.04 1.26
C SER A 223 16.43 10.76 0.04
N TYR A 224 16.13 9.70 -0.70
CA TYR A 224 16.88 9.31 -1.90
C TYR A 224 16.14 9.60 -3.22
N ALA A 225 14.95 10.19 -3.16
CA ALA A 225 14.14 10.47 -4.35
C ALA A 225 14.80 11.44 -5.35
N GLY A 226 15.67 12.35 -4.86
CA GLY A 226 16.39 13.30 -5.71
C GLY A 226 15.49 14.05 -6.67
N GLU A 227 15.91 14.17 -7.93
CA GLU A 227 15.17 14.83 -9.01
C GLU A 227 13.86 14.09 -9.41
N THR A 228 13.67 12.84 -9.01
CA THR A 228 12.45 12.09 -9.31
C THR A 228 11.21 12.58 -8.54
N GLY A 229 11.40 13.57 -7.67
CA GLY A 229 10.32 14.26 -6.95
C GLY A 229 9.74 13.47 -5.78
N LEU A 230 8.41 13.49 -5.65
CA LEU A 230 7.71 12.93 -4.49
C LEU A 230 7.49 11.40 -4.64
N LEU A 231 8.52 10.59 -4.38
CA LEU A 231 8.39 9.13 -4.34
C LEU A 231 7.87 8.64 -2.98
N ALA A 232 7.07 7.59 -3.02
CA ALA A 232 6.61 6.84 -1.86
C ALA A 232 6.92 5.33 -2.03
N PRO A 233 6.98 4.53 -0.96
CA PRO A 233 7.24 3.09 -1.06
C PRO A 233 6.32 2.34 -2.03
N ARG A 234 5.05 2.77 -2.15
CA ARG A 234 4.11 2.19 -3.11
C ARG A 234 4.49 2.44 -4.58
N ASP A 235 5.21 3.54 -4.85
CA ASP A 235 5.63 3.87 -6.21
C ASP A 235 6.78 2.96 -6.65
N LEU A 236 7.67 2.57 -5.71
CA LEU A 236 8.70 1.56 -5.96
C LEU A 236 8.11 0.17 -6.23
N ARG A 237 7.05 -0.20 -5.51
CA ARG A 237 6.31 -1.42 -5.79
C ARG A 237 5.66 -1.38 -7.18
N ARG A 238 5.14 -0.22 -7.61
CA ARG A 238 4.60 -0.03 -8.96
C ARG A 238 5.71 -0.10 -10.02
N THR A 239 6.85 0.51 -9.74
CA THR A 239 8.06 0.42 -10.56
C THR A 239 8.47 -1.04 -10.77
N CYS A 240 8.56 -1.83 -9.70
CA CYS A 240 8.85 -3.26 -9.79
C CYS A 240 7.88 -3.99 -10.75
N ALA A 241 6.57 -3.80 -10.55
CA ALA A 241 5.57 -4.47 -11.38
C ALA A 241 5.66 -4.07 -12.85
N ARG A 242 5.93 -2.80 -13.12
CA ARG A 242 6.09 -2.28 -14.49
C ARG A 242 7.34 -2.82 -15.15
N LEU A 243 8.49 -2.76 -14.48
CA LEU A 243 9.73 -3.32 -15.00
C LEU A 243 9.64 -4.83 -15.23
N CYS A 244 8.91 -5.58 -14.36
CA CYS A 244 8.61 -6.98 -14.61
C CYS A 244 7.79 -7.16 -15.90
N ARG A 245 6.82 -6.28 -16.17
CA ARG A 245 6.02 -6.35 -17.40
C ARG A 245 6.83 -6.01 -18.63
N GLU A 246 7.62 -4.96 -18.58
CA GLU A 246 8.54 -4.55 -19.66
C GLU A 246 9.60 -5.63 -19.96
N GLY A 247 10.03 -6.39 -18.94
CA GLY A 247 10.89 -7.56 -19.05
C GLY A 247 10.18 -8.84 -19.51
N GLY A 248 8.95 -8.77 -20.03
CA GLY A 248 8.20 -9.91 -20.57
C GLY A 248 7.41 -10.73 -19.55
N GLY A 249 7.32 -10.29 -18.29
CA GLY A 249 6.53 -10.97 -17.27
C GLY A 249 5.04 -11.00 -17.60
N SER A 250 4.37 -12.16 -17.43
CA SER A 250 2.93 -12.26 -17.63
C SER A 250 2.15 -11.54 -16.52
N LEU A 251 0.93 -11.10 -16.84
CA LEU A 251 0.06 -10.39 -15.87
C LEU A 251 -0.27 -11.27 -14.66
N GLU A 252 -0.43 -12.57 -14.87
CA GLU A 252 -0.73 -13.55 -13.82
C GLU A 252 0.45 -13.68 -12.84
N GLN A 253 1.69 -13.76 -13.36
CA GLN A 253 2.89 -13.82 -12.52
C GLN A 253 3.08 -12.52 -11.73
N ILE A 254 2.81 -11.38 -12.35
CA ILE A 254 2.84 -10.08 -11.67
C ILE A 254 1.72 -9.99 -10.62
N GLN A 255 0.52 -10.49 -10.92
CA GLN A 255 -0.59 -10.57 -9.95
C GLN A 255 -0.19 -11.39 -8.72
N LEU A 256 0.42 -12.56 -8.91
CA LEU A 256 0.91 -13.42 -7.83
C LEU A 256 1.99 -12.71 -7.00
N LEU A 257 2.97 -12.08 -7.65
CA LEU A 257 4.04 -11.30 -6.99
C LEU A 257 3.44 -10.18 -6.12
N LEU A 258 2.46 -9.46 -6.66
CA LEU A 258 1.80 -8.35 -5.96
C LEU A 258 0.79 -8.85 -4.90
N GLY A 259 0.27 -10.07 -5.00
CA GLY A 259 -0.82 -10.57 -4.18
C GLY A 259 -2.10 -9.77 -4.38
N HIS A 260 -2.46 -9.50 -5.63
CA HIS A 260 -3.73 -8.89 -5.99
C HIS A 260 -4.82 -9.95 -6.10
N GLU A 261 -6.04 -9.59 -5.71
CA GLU A 261 -7.18 -10.51 -5.71
C GLU A 261 -7.65 -10.87 -7.10
N SER A 262 -7.65 -9.89 -7.99
CA SER A 262 -8.08 -10.06 -9.37
C SER A 262 -7.03 -9.54 -10.33
N ILE A 263 -7.01 -10.12 -11.52
CA ILE A 263 -6.18 -9.68 -12.64
C ILE A 263 -6.51 -8.24 -13.03
N GLN A 264 -7.81 -7.85 -12.95
CA GLN A 264 -8.25 -6.49 -13.23
C GLN A 264 -7.54 -5.47 -12.35
N THR A 265 -7.34 -5.77 -11.05
CA THR A 265 -6.57 -4.90 -10.15
C THR A 265 -5.13 -4.73 -10.63
N THR A 266 -4.53 -5.77 -11.21
CA THR A 266 -3.17 -5.70 -11.76
C THR A 266 -3.13 -4.91 -13.07
N MET A 267 -4.11 -5.11 -13.94
CA MET A 267 -4.26 -4.34 -15.17
C MET A 267 -4.43 -2.84 -14.89
N ASP A 268 -5.35 -2.49 -13.99
CA ASP A 268 -5.57 -1.10 -13.56
C ASP A 268 -4.31 -0.50 -12.90
N TYR A 269 -3.60 -1.32 -12.12
CA TYR A 269 -2.38 -0.92 -11.42
C TYR A 269 -1.24 -0.60 -12.39
N LEU A 270 -1.11 -1.36 -13.46
CA LEU A 270 -0.12 -1.18 -14.53
C LEU A 270 -0.58 -0.19 -15.60
N GLY A 271 -1.86 0.16 -15.65
CA GLY A 271 -2.44 0.99 -16.71
C GLY A 271 -2.47 0.26 -18.06
N VAL A 272 -2.64 -1.06 -18.05
CA VAL A 272 -2.67 -1.88 -19.26
C VAL A 272 -3.85 -1.47 -20.14
N ARG A 273 -3.58 -1.21 -21.40
CA ARG A 273 -4.57 -0.97 -22.46
C ARG A 273 -4.29 -1.92 -23.62
N GLN A 274 -5.28 -2.09 -24.49
CA GLN A 274 -5.05 -2.79 -25.75
C GLN A 274 -4.00 -2.05 -26.56
N ASP A 275 -2.98 -2.79 -26.99
CA ASP A 275 -1.96 -2.31 -27.92
C ASP A 275 -2.43 -2.65 -29.34
N LEU A 276 -2.56 -1.63 -30.16
CA LEU A 276 -2.98 -1.79 -31.55
C LEU A 276 -1.80 -1.77 -32.52
N GLU A 277 -0.60 -1.39 -32.04
CA GLU A 277 0.64 -1.38 -32.83
C GLU A 277 1.36 -2.74 -32.73
N ASP A 278 1.31 -3.40 -31.56
CA ASP A 278 1.79 -4.79 -31.33
C ASP A 278 0.62 -5.64 -30.82
N ALA A 279 -0.33 -5.91 -31.70
CA ALA A 279 -1.52 -6.66 -31.34
C ALA A 279 -1.20 -8.15 -31.15
N VAL A 280 -1.75 -8.75 -30.07
CA VAL A 280 -1.43 -10.15 -29.71
C VAL A 280 -1.82 -11.16 -30.78
N ASN A 281 -2.81 -10.84 -31.61
CA ASN A 281 -3.27 -11.67 -32.70
C ASN A 281 -2.38 -11.60 -33.95
N ASP A 282 -1.48 -10.60 -34.08
CA ASP A 282 -0.48 -10.54 -35.16
C ASP A 282 0.56 -11.67 -35.05
N ARG A 283 0.63 -12.30 -33.87
CA ARG A 283 1.50 -13.44 -33.60
C ARG A 283 0.91 -14.79 -34.02
N LEU A 284 -0.32 -14.79 -34.57
CA LEU A 284 -0.94 -15.99 -35.12
C LEU A 284 -0.32 -16.33 -36.48
N ARG A 285 0.29 -17.49 -36.58
CA ARG A 285 0.91 -18.03 -37.82
C ARG A 285 -0.13 -18.84 -38.61
N LEU A 286 -1.28 -18.24 -38.93
CA LEU A 286 -2.35 -18.92 -39.66
C LEU A 286 -2.41 -18.52 -41.15
N GLY A 287 -1.55 -17.60 -41.59
CA GLY A 287 -1.54 -17.08 -42.97
C GLY A 287 -0.32 -17.50 -43.79
N ASP A 288 0.52 -18.40 -43.28
CA ASP A 288 1.72 -18.91 -44.01
C ASP A 288 1.39 -20.20 -44.76
#